data_223292a896c697fa29d9522884ba0800
#
_entry.id   223292a896c697fa29d9522884ba0800
#
_cell.length_a   1.000
_cell.length_b   1.000
_cell.length_c   1.000
_cell.angle_alpha   90.00
_cell.angle_beta   90.00
_cell.angle_gamma   90.00
#
_symmetry.space_group_name_H-M   'P 1'
#
loop_
_entity.id
_entity.type
_entity.pdbx_description
1 polymer ?
#
loop_
_entity_poly.entity_id
_entity_poly.type
_entity_poly.pdbx_seq_one_letter_code
_entity_poly.pdbx_strand_id
1 'polypeptide(L)'
;MAAMADLHAQKAKALESAVNILEKNPAAADLKSCGGAQLAGNCIASRPPEPQRRTVATPTEAALPAIQRKVALLIGDGDYRGAIPKLNSPIKDINEIGKIYREQFGYEVRTLANADKATIIREFNRLILETGANDSVTVFYAGHGQLVEKTGRGYWIPARASADDPAQWISNQDIGKALENIPAKQVLLVSDSCYSGSLTRDAKVQKDEVLADPAAVLARRSVTVLSSGGEEPVADAGKDGHSVFAWHFMQSLRNVQQWQKGVDVYDKLANDVKQDFPQEPQYGEAIGSGHQRGGDFLFEVRKY
;
A
#
# COMPACT_ATOMS: atom_id res chain seq x y z
N MET A 1 -28.58 17.91 -1.25
CA MET A 1 -28.77 17.98 0.20
C MET A 1 -29.68 16.90 0.76
N ALA A 2 -30.70 16.43 0.07
CA ALA A 2 -31.58 15.35 0.54
C ALA A 2 -30.88 13.97 0.69
N ALA A 3 -29.99 13.61 -0.22
CA ALA A 3 -29.28 12.32 -0.19
C ALA A 3 -28.29 12.16 0.97
N MET A 4 -27.70 13.26 1.45
CA MET A 4 -26.80 13.23 2.62
C MET A 4 -27.57 13.04 3.94
N ALA A 5 -28.76 13.60 4.06
CA ALA A 5 -29.60 13.41 5.24
C ALA A 5 -30.07 11.95 5.38
N ASP A 6 -30.33 11.29 4.25
CA ASP A 6 -30.76 9.89 4.23
C ASP A 6 -29.65 8.93 4.64
N LEU A 7 -28.40 9.20 4.25
CA LEU A 7 -27.23 8.39 4.62
C LEU A 7 -26.91 8.51 6.13
N HIS A 8 -27.08 9.70 6.72
CA HIS A 8 -26.92 9.89 8.16
C HIS A 8 -28.01 9.17 8.96
N ALA A 9 -29.25 9.15 8.46
CA ALA A 9 -30.35 8.42 9.10
C ALA A 9 -30.13 6.89 9.05
N GLN A 10 -29.59 6.37 7.96
CA GLN A 10 -29.26 4.94 7.84
C GLN A 10 -28.10 4.53 8.75
N LYS A 11 -27.05 5.35 8.89
CA LYS A 11 -25.93 5.12 9.84
C LYS A 11 -26.40 5.14 11.30
N ALA A 12 -27.29 6.05 11.68
CA ALA A 12 -27.86 6.10 13.02
C ALA A 12 -28.67 4.83 13.36
N LYS A 13 -29.49 4.34 12.43
CA LYS A 13 -30.26 3.10 12.60
C LYS A 13 -29.36 1.86 12.72
N ALA A 14 -28.26 1.79 11.98
CA ALA A 14 -27.30 0.69 12.07
C ALA A 14 -26.58 0.67 13.43
N LEU A 15 -26.26 1.85 13.97
CA LEU A 15 -25.63 1.97 15.30
C LEU A 15 -26.57 1.54 16.42
N GLU A 16 -27.84 1.93 16.38
CA GLU A 16 -28.88 1.51 17.34
C GLU A 16 -29.11 0.00 17.32
N SER A 17 -29.08 -0.61 16.12
CA SER A 17 -29.19 -2.08 15.99
C SER A 17 -27.99 -2.81 16.63
N ALA A 18 -26.77 -2.28 16.46
CA ALA A 18 -25.56 -2.88 17.02
C ALA A 18 -25.54 -2.79 18.57
N VAL A 19 -25.98 -1.68 19.14
CA VAL A 19 -26.09 -1.50 20.60
C VAL A 19 -27.12 -2.47 21.19
N ASN A 20 -28.26 -2.67 20.53
CA ASN A 20 -29.31 -3.56 20.97
C ASN A 20 -28.93 -5.07 20.94
N ILE A 21 -28.00 -5.45 20.06
CA ILE A 21 -27.42 -6.81 20.00
C ILE A 21 -26.46 -7.06 21.17
N LEU A 22 -25.68 -6.04 21.56
CA LEU A 22 -24.74 -6.12 22.69
C LEU A 22 -25.46 -6.17 24.05
N GLU A 23 -26.58 -5.48 24.20
CA GLU A 23 -27.38 -5.50 25.44
C GLU A 23 -28.17 -6.81 25.65
N LYS A 24 -28.42 -7.57 24.59
CA LYS A 24 -29.18 -8.84 24.65
C LYS A 24 -28.34 -10.10 24.83
N ASN A 25 -27.01 -9.97 24.97
CA ASN A 25 -26.11 -11.13 25.15
C ASN A 25 -25.30 -11.02 26.46
N PRO A 26 -25.86 -11.45 27.63
CA PRO A 26 -25.21 -11.31 28.92
C PRO A 26 -24.06 -12.31 29.19
N ALA A 27 -23.63 -13.09 28.18
CA ALA A 27 -22.59 -14.14 28.34
C ALA A 27 -21.14 -13.63 28.21
N ALA A 28 -20.90 -12.32 28.09
CA ALA A 28 -19.56 -11.75 27.95
C ALA A 28 -19.01 -11.09 29.23
N ALA A 29 -19.65 -11.28 30.38
CA ALA A 29 -19.33 -10.54 31.62
C ALA A 29 -18.84 -11.41 32.78
N ASP A 30 -18.31 -12.62 32.59
CA ASP A 30 -17.76 -13.44 33.69
C ASP A 30 -16.35 -13.95 33.39
N LEU A 31 -15.37 -13.09 33.61
CA LEU A 31 -13.96 -13.43 33.82
C LEU A 31 -13.45 -12.69 35.06
N LYS A 32 -13.98 -13.04 36.22
CA LYS A 32 -13.38 -12.67 37.50
C LYS A 32 -13.28 -13.92 38.40
N SER A 33 -12.07 -14.08 38.94
CA SER A 33 -11.69 -14.85 40.12
C SER A 33 -11.68 -16.38 40.01
N CYS A 34 -10.47 -16.93 39.89
CA CYS A 34 -10.14 -18.15 40.58
C CYS A 34 -9.29 -17.79 41.83
N GLY A 35 -9.96 -17.69 42.95
CA GLY A 35 -9.36 -17.62 44.26
C GLY A 35 -8.99 -19.02 44.78
N GLY A 36 -7.99 -19.05 45.57
CA GLY A 36 -7.22 -20.14 46.15
C GLY A 36 -7.90 -21.38 46.69
N ALA A 37 -7.16 -22.45 46.66
CA ALA A 37 -7.26 -23.56 47.63
C ALA A 37 -5.86 -24.05 48.01
N GLN A 38 -5.57 -23.97 49.28
CA GLN A 38 -4.41 -24.54 49.95
C GLN A 38 -4.42 -26.07 49.89
N LEU A 39 -3.30 -26.68 49.57
CA LEU A 39 -2.97 -28.01 50.09
C LEU A 39 -1.47 -28.05 50.40
N ALA A 40 -1.18 -28.39 51.67
CA ALA A 40 0.13 -28.55 52.26
C ALA A 40 0.83 -29.81 51.77
N GLY A 41 2.13 -29.77 51.61
CA GLY A 41 2.96 -30.97 51.43
C GLY A 41 4.38 -30.64 51.04
N ASN A 42 5.27 -30.65 52.09
CA ASN A 42 6.72 -30.88 52.10
C ASN A 42 7.60 -30.23 51.03
N CYS A 43 8.20 -29.10 51.40
CA CYS A 43 9.37 -28.53 50.74
C CYS A 43 10.66 -29.23 51.19
N ILE A 44 11.34 -29.90 50.26
CA ILE A 44 12.78 -30.15 50.37
C ILE A 44 13.47 -29.05 49.58
N ALA A 45 14.19 -28.18 50.28
CA ALA A 45 14.94 -27.06 49.67
C ALA A 45 16.18 -27.62 48.96
N SER A 46 16.14 -27.66 47.66
CA SER A 46 17.32 -27.74 46.81
C SER A 46 17.65 -26.33 46.30
N ARG A 47 18.83 -25.84 46.70
CA ARG A 47 19.38 -24.56 46.31
C ARG A 47 19.42 -24.46 44.77
N PRO A 48 18.86 -23.43 44.14
CA PRO A 48 18.96 -23.28 42.69
C PRO A 48 20.41 -23.04 42.28
N PRO A 49 20.90 -23.60 41.17
CA PRO A 49 22.21 -23.24 40.63
C PRO A 49 22.20 -21.76 40.24
N GLU A 50 23.30 -21.08 40.55
CA GLU A 50 23.55 -19.69 40.15
C GLU A 50 23.30 -19.53 38.64
N PRO A 51 22.59 -18.46 38.21
CA PRO A 51 22.39 -18.21 36.78
C PRO A 51 23.75 -17.89 36.18
N GLN A 52 24.27 -18.82 35.39
CA GLN A 52 25.37 -18.53 34.47
C GLN A 52 24.95 -17.34 33.63
N ARG A 53 25.67 -16.24 33.75
CA ARG A 53 25.56 -15.06 32.95
C ARG A 53 25.77 -15.48 31.48
N ARG A 54 24.69 -15.81 30.80
CA ARG A 54 24.71 -15.90 29.33
C ARG A 54 25.13 -14.52 28.83
N THR A 55 26.34 -14.43 28.35
CA THR A 55 26.74 -13.34 27.47
C THR A 55 25.76 -13.34 26.31
N VAL A 56 24.82 -12.42 26.35
CA VAL A 56 23.99 -12.11 25.19
C VAL A 56 24.97 -11.61 24.15
N ALA A 57 25.33 -12.47 23.22
CA ALA A 57 26.01 -12.04 22.02
C ALA A 57 25.14 -10.93 21.45
N THR A 58 25.69 -9.73 21.33
CA THR A 58 25.10 -8.63 20.56
C THR A 58 24.70 -9.25 19.22
N PRO A 59 23.44 -9.11 18.76
CA PRO A 59 23.06 -9.61 17.46
C PRO A 59 24.01 -8.93 16.47
N THR A 60 24.89 -9.69 15.86
CA THR A 60 25.60 -9.25 14.68
C THR A 60 24.51 -8.80 13.74
N GLU A 61 24.50 -7.54 13.36
CA GLU A 61 23.54 -6.96 12.43
C GLU A 61 23.61 -7.83 11.17
N ALA A 62 22.70 -8.80 11.06
CA ALA A 62 22.66 -9.72 9.94
C ALA A 62 22.42 -8.85 8.72
N ALA A 63 23.40 -8.80 7.82
CA ALA A 63 23.29 -8.02 6.61
C ALA A 63 21.97 -8.41 5.91
N LEU A 64 21.11 -7.41 5.64
CA LEU A 64 19.86 -7.63 4.93
C LEU A 64 20.17 -8.40 3.62
N PRO A 65 19.29 -9.32 3.19
CA PRO A 65 19.40 -9.92 1.86
C PRO A 65 19.55 -8.79 0.83
N ALA A 66 20.63 -8.80 0.08
CA ALA A 66 20.93 -7.70 -0.84
C ALA A 66 19.85 -7.64 -1.95
N ILE A 67 19.15 -6.52 -2.03
CA ILE A 67 18.39 -6.16 -3.23
C ILE A 67 19.42 -5.87 -4.32
N GLN A 68 19.41 -6.63 -5.42
CA GLN A 68 20.41 -6.52 -6.48
C GLN A 68 20.17 -5.31 -7.37
N ARG A 69 18.91 -5.07 -7.71
CA ARG A 69 18.51 -3.98 -8.59
C ARG A 69 17.20 -3.36 -8.09
N LYS A 70 17.08 -2.05 -8.21
CA LYS A 70 15.87 -1.30 -7.86
C LYS A 70 15.36 -0.57 -9.10
N VAL A 71 14.15 -0.88 -9.56
CA VAL A 71 13.56 -0.29 -10.77
C VAL A 71 12.23 0.37 -10.43
N ALA A 72 12.06 1.63 -10.85
CA ALA A 72 10.79 2.37 -10.72
C ALA A 72 10.25 2.74 -12.09
N LEU A 73 9.01 2.37 -12.38
CA LEU A 73 8.23 2.83 -13.53
C LEU A 73 7.21 3.85 -13.04
N LEU A 74 7.35 5.11 -13.47
CA LEU A 74 6.48 6.20 -13.06
C LEU A 74 5.68 6.68 -14.25
N ILE A 75 4.34 6.62 -14.16
CA ILE A 75 3.39 6.93 -15.22
C ILE A 75 2.56 8.12 -14.77
N GLY A 76 2.60 9.22 -15.52
CA GLY A 76 1.82 10.42 -15.25
C GLY A 76 1.03 10.83 -16.48
N ASP A 77 -0.28 10.83 -16.37
CA ASP A 77 -1.20 11.16 -17.42
C ASP A 77 -2.03 12.40 -17.04
N GLY A 78 -1.81 13.52 -17.73
CA GLY A 78 -2.48 14.80 -17.46
C GLY A 78 -3.07 15.45 -18.72
N ASP A 79 -2.47 15.24 -19.90
CA ASP A 79 -2.92 15.87 -21.15
C ASP A 79 -4.03 15.06 -21.84
N TYR A 80 -5.14 14.91 -21.16
CA TYR A 80 -6.33 14.26 -21.68
C TYR A 80 -7.02 15.10 -22.76
N ARG A 81 -7.78 14.44 -23.62
CA ARG A 81 -8.48 15.07 -24.76
C ARG A 81 -9.97 14.78 -24.73
N GLY A 82 -10.74 15.61 -25.45
CA GLY A 82 -12.18 15.41 -25.60
C GLY A 82 -12.94 15.66 -24.30
N ALA A 83 -13.76 14.69 -23.90
CA ALA A 83 -14.62 14.79 -22.72
C ALA A 83 -13.90 14.52 -21.38
N ILE A 84 -12.66 14.00 -21.41
CA ILE A 84 -11.89 13.71 -20.21
C ILE A 84 -11.17 14.99 -19.75
N PRO A 85 -11.40 15.48 -18.52
CA PRO A 85 -10.76 16.68 -18.01
C PRO A 85 -9.24 16.54 -17.93
N LYS A 86 -8.51 17.62 -18.18
CA LYS A 86 -7.06 17.65 -17.96
C LYS A 86 -6.73 17.64 -16.47
N LEU A 87 -5.60 17.03 -16.13
CA LEU A 87 -4.99 17.07 -14.79
C LEU A 87 -3.67 17.83 -14.84
N ASN A 88 -3.38 18.57 -13.77
CA ASN A 88 -2.21 19.45 -13.71
C ASN A 88 -1.04 18.85 -12.94
N SER A 89 -1.31 17.98 -11.95
CA SER A 89 -0.31 17.44 -11.04
C SER A 89 0.46 16.23 -11.57
N PRO A 90 -0.08 15.29 -12.38
CA PRO A 90 0.54 13.98 -12.61
C PRO A 90 1.98 14.03 -13.12
N ILE A 91 2.26 14.93 -14.08
CA ILE A 91 3.60 15.05 -14.67
C ILE A 91 4.61 15.60 -13.64
N LYS A 92 4.17 16.53 -12.81
CA LYS A 92 4.98 17.12 -11.76
C LYS A 92 5.26 16.09 -10.66
N ASP A 93 4.25 15.31 -10.31
CA ASP A 93 4.34 14.25 -9.30
C ASP A 93 5.36 13.18 -9.70
N ILE A 94 5.27 12.63 -10.91
CA ILE A 94 6.22 11.61 -11.37
C ILE A 94 7.66 12.13 -11.47
N ASN A 95 7.85 13.42 -11.79
CA ASN A 95 9.18 14.00 -11.87
C ASN A 95 9.82 14.12 -10.48
N GLU A 96 9.10 14.64 -9.48
CA GLU A 96 9.63 14.84 -8.13
C GLU A 96 9.77 13.49 -7.39
N ILE A 97 8.78 12.61 -7.50
CA ILE A 97 8.88 11.23 -6.96
C ILE A 97 10.07 10.51 -7.61
N GLY A 98 10.25 10.65 -8.92
CA GLY A 98 11.37 10.06 -9.64
C GLY A 98 12.73 10.56 -9.15
N LYS A 99 12.84 11.84 -8.77
CA LYS A 99 14.02 12.39 -8.15
C LYS A 99 14.30 11.74 -6.79
N ILE A 100 13.29 11.64 -5.92
CA ILE A 100 13.41 10.99 -4.61
C ILE A 100 13.86 9.52 -4.78
N TYR A 101 13.24 8.77 -5.68
CA TYR A 101 13.60 7.37 -5.93
C TYR A 101 15.05 7.23 -6.41
N ARG A 102 15.54 8.12 -7.30
CA ARG A 102 16.93 8.09 -7.77
C ARG A 102 17.93 8.46 -6.68
N GLU A 103 17.71 9.61 -6.04
CA GLU A 103 18.70 10.22 -5.14
C GLU A 103 18.74 9.53 -3.77
N GLN A 104 17.56 9.25 -3.16
CA GLN A 104 17.50 8.70 -1.82
C GLN A 104 17.52 7.17 -1.81
N PHE A 105 16.82 6.52 -2.74
CA PHE A 105 16.66 5.06 -2.71
C PHE A 105 17.52 4.32 -3.73
N GLY A 106 18.13 5.01 -4.70
CA GLY A 106 19.02 4.42 -5.69
C GLY A 106 18.32 3.61 -6.78
N TYR A 107 17.07 3.98 -7.13
CA TYR A 107 16.33 3.31 -8.20
C TYR A 107 16.76 3.76 -9.59
N GLU A 108 16.75 2.82 -10.53
CA GLU A 108 16.69 3.12 -11.95
C GLU A 108 15.25 3.58 -12.27
N VAL A 109 15.07 4.84 -12.62
CA VAL A 109 13.73 5.43 -12.82
C VAL A 109 13.44 5.59 -14.29
N ARG A 110 12.31 5.03 -14.72
CA ARG A 110 11.70 5.20 -16.03
C ARG A 110 10.42 6.01 -15.87
N THR A 111 10.26 7.06 -16.67
CA THR A 111 9.10 7.94 -16.62
C THR A 111 8.33 7.88 -17.94
N LEU A 112 7.02 7.74 -17.85
CA LEU A 112 6.09 7.85 -18.96
C LEU A 112 5.18 9.05 -18.73
N ALA A 113 5.26 10.05 -19.57
CA ALA A 113 4.40 11.23 -19.54
C ALA A 113 3.38 11.15 -20.65
N ASN A 114 2.08 11.19 -20.31
CA ASN A 114 0.97 11.19 -21.26
C ASN A 114 1.03 10.01 -22.25
N ALA A 115 1.24 8.82 -21.70
CA ALA A 115 1.41 7.61 -22.48
C ALA A 115 0.06 7.03 -22.96
N ASP A 116 0.12 6.25 -24.04
CA ASP A 116 -1.01 5.41 -24.46
C ASP A 116 -0.93 4.02 -23.81
N LYS A 117 -2.05 3.27 -23.87
CA LYS A 117 -2.15 1.91 -23.34
C LYS A 117 -1.03 0.99 -23.82
N ALA A 118 -0.73 1.02 -25.14
CA ALA A 118 0.27 0.14 -25.72
C ALA A 118 1.67 0.41 -25.15
N THR A 119 2.01 1.67 -24.91
CA THR A 119 3.28 2.06 -24.30
C THR A 119 3.35 1.62 -22.85
N ILE A 120 2.29 1.80 -22.06
CA ILE A 120 2.24 1.37 -20.66
C ILE A 120 2.39 -0.16 -20.58
N ILE A 121 1.63 -0.93 -21.37
CA ILE A 121 1.71 -2.38 -21.37
C ILE A 121 3.10 -2.88 -21.81
N ARG A 122 3.72 -2.22 -22.78
CA ARG A 122 5.10 -2.55 -23.20
C ARG A 122 6.10 -2.38 -22.06
N GLU A 123 5.99 -1.34 -21.25
CA GLU A 123 6.89 -1.13 -20.11
C GLU A 123 6.61 -2.13 -18.96
N PHE A 124 5.37 -2.54 -18.72
CA PHE A 124 5.08 -3.66 -17.82
C PHE A 124 5.74 -4.96 -18.31
N ASN A 125 5.59 -5.29 -19.60
CA ASN A 125 6.24 -6.48 -20.19
C ASN A 125 7.77 -6.39 -20.07
N ARG A 126 8.32 -5.20 -20.19
CA ARG A 126 9.75 -4.96 -20.02
C ARG A 126 10.19 -5.20 -18.56
N LEU A 127 9.42 -4.77 -17.56
CA LEU A 127 9.69 -5.09 -16.16
C LEU A 127 9.67 -6.61 -15.93
N ILE A 128 8.69 -7.32 -16.50
CA ILE A 128 8.59 -8.79 -16.39
C ILE A 128 9.83 -9.50 -16.96
N LEU A 129 10.34 -9.01 -18.09
CA LEU A 129 11.47 -9.64 -18.79
C LEU A 129 12.84 -9.29 -18.19
N GLU A 130 12.99 -8.09 -17.62
CA GLU A 130 14.29 -7.54 -17.22
C GLU A 130 14.60 -7.69 -15.72
N THR A 131 13.59 -8.01 -14.87
CA THR A 131 13.80 -8.10 -13.42
C THR A 131 13.93 -9.54 -12.96
N GLY A 132 14.65 -9.73 -11.86
CA GLY A 132 14.88 -11.04 -11.22
C GLY A 132 14.29 -11.09 -9.80
N ALA A 133 14.34 -12.27 -9.19
CA ALA A 133 13.74 -12.53 -7.88
C ALA A 133 14.32 -11.67 -6.74
N ASN A 134 15.56 -11.20 -6.86
CA ASN A 134 16.21 -10.38 -5.85
C ASN A 134 16.15 -8.87 -6.16
N ASP A 135 15.32 -8.47 -7.12
CA ASP A 135 15.10 -7.07 -7.44
C ASP A 135 13.94 -6.48 -6.64
N SER A 136 13.89 -5.16 -6.58
CA SER A 136 12.78 -4.37 -6.03
C SER A 136 12.17 -3.52 -7.15
N VAL A 137 10.86 -3.63 -7.33
CA VAL A 137 10.12 -2.92 -8.37
C VAL A 137 9.06 -2.03 -7.75
N THR A 138 9.04 -0.77 -8.15
CA THR A 138 7.94 0.15 -7.85
C THR A 138 7.30 0.61 -9.15
N VAL A 139 5.97 0.55 -9.20
CA VAL A 139 5.17 1.19 -10.25
C VAL A 139 4.36 2.30 -9.60
N PHE A 140 4.43 3.51 -10.15
CA PHE A 140 3.59 4.64 -9.74
C PHE A 140 2.74 5.09 -10.93
N TYR A 141 1.45 5.27 -10.69
CA TYR A 141 0.51 5.82 -11.67
C TYR A 141 -0.21 7.01 -11.06
N ALA A 142 -0.22 8.13 -11.78
CA ALA A 142 -1.06 9.29 -11.51
C ALA A 142 -1.86 9.64 -12.76
N GLY A 143 -3.18 9.67 -12.65
CA GLY A 143 -4.07 9.92 -13.78
C GLY A 143 -5.51 9.56 -13.48
N HIS A 144 -6.40 9.67 -14.47
CA HIS A 144 -7.79 9.28 -14.28
C HIS A 144 -7.97 7.77 -14.10
N GLY A 145 -8.91 7.43 -13.24
CA GLY A 145 -9.48 6.10 -13.08
C GLY A 145 -10.98 6.12 -13.33
N GLN A 146 -11.53 5.00 -13.77
CA GLN A 146 -12.96 4.82 -14.04
C GLN A 146 -13.47 3.51 -13.46
N LEU A 147 -14.60 3.54 -12.77
CA LEU A 147 -15.36 2.36 -12.40
C LEU A 147 -16.50 2.15 -13.38
N VAL A 148 -16.59 0.96 -13.94
CA VAL A 148 -17.77 0.52 -14.70
C VAL A 148 -18.71 -0.17 -13.73
N GLU A 149 -19.69 0.54 -13.17
CA GLU A 149 -20.60 0.10 -12.11
C GLU A 149 -21.27 -1.24 -12.40
N LYS A 150 -21.75 -1.43 -13.64
CA LYS A 150 -22.43 -2.69 -14.05
C LYS A 150 -21.57 -3.94 -13.86
N THR A 151 -20.26 -3.81 -13.93
CA THR A 151 -19.32 -4.94 -13.82
C THR A 151 -18.47 -4.90 -12.56
N GLY A 152 -18.51 -3.80 -11.80
CA GLY A 152 -17.64 -3.53 -10.65
C GLY A 152 -16.14 -3.47 -11.02
N ARG A 153 -15.81 -3.22 -12.30
CA ARG A 153 -14.42 -3.19 -12.77
C ARG A 153 -13.87 -1.77 -12.78
N GLY A 154 -12.71 -1.59 -12.14
CA GLY A 154 -11.92 -0.39 -12.20
C GLY A 154 -10.91 -0.43 -13.36
N TYR A 155 -10.59 0.75 -13.87
CA TYR A 155 -9.68 0.94 -15.00
C TYR A 155 -8.80 2.18 -14.78
N TRP A 156 -7.55 2.12 -15.24
CA TRP A 156 -6.78 3.32 -15.55
C TRP A 156 -7.15 3.83 -16.94
N ILE A 157 -7.23 5.14 -17.09
CA ILE A 157 -7.50 5.78 -18.37
C ILE A 157 -6.21 6.43 -18.85
N PRO A 158 -5.49 5.85 -19.82
CA PRO A 158 -4.31 6.48 -20.43
C PRO A 158 -4.64 7.82 -21.08
N ALA A 159 -3.69 8.76 -21.11
CA ALA A 159 -3.90 10.14 -21.57
C ALA A 159 -4.46 10.24 -23.00
N ARG A 160 -4.21 9.24 -23.84
CA ARG A 160 -4.68 9.23 -25.25
C ARG A 160 -5.95 8.40 -25.48
N ALA A 161 -6.52 7.85 -24.42
CA ALA A 161 -7.73 7.04 -24.51
C ALA A 161 -8.97 7.91 -24.74
N SER A 162 -9.96 7.37 -25.48
CA SER A 162 -11.28 7.97 -25.57
C SER A 162 -12.11 7.68 -24.33
N ALA A 163 -12.96 8.64 -23.94
CA ALA A 163 -13.91 8.47 -22.84
C ALA A 163 -14.95 7.36 -23.10
N ASP A 164 -15.26 7.11 -24.38
CA ASP A 164 -16.33 6.22 -24.81
C ASP A 164 -15.82 4.84 -25.28
N ASP A 165 -14.51 4.59 -25.21
CA ASP A 165 -13.91 3.34 -25.70
C ASP A 165 -13.11 2.62 -24.60
N PRO A 166 -13.75 1.76 -23.79
CA PRO A 166 -13.09 0.97 -22.76
C PRO A 166 -11.98 0.02 -23.27
N ALA A 167 -11.91 -0.27 -24.57
CA ALA A 167 -10.83 -1.06 -25.13
C ALA A 167 -9.47 -0.34 -25.05
N GLN A 168 -9.48 0.99 -24.97
CA GLN A 168 -8.28 1.80 -24.78
C GLN A 168 -7.88 1.98 -23.31
N TRP A 169 -8.69 1.51 -22.36
CA TRP A 169 -8.40 1.58 -20.93
C TRP A 169 -7.64 0.34 -20.45
N ILE A 170 -6.98 0.42 -19.30
CA ILE A 170 -6.26 -0.69 -18.70
C ILE A 170 -7.03 -1.15 -17.49
N SER A 171 -7.53 -2.39 -17.50
CA SER A 171 -8.30 -2.91 -16.37
C SER A 171 -7.43 -3.18 -15.15
N ASN A 172 -7.97 -2.99 -13.94
CA ASN A 172 -7.29 -3.34 -12.70
C ASN A 172 -6.93 -4.83 -12.64
N GLN A 173 -7.68 -5.69 -13.34
CA GLN A 173 -7.37 -7.11 -13.48
C GLN A 173 -6.10 -7.34 -14.33
N ASP A 174 -5.93 -6.60 -15.44
CA ASP A 174 -4.73 -6.69 -16.28
C ASP A 174 -3.50 -6.15 -15.54
N ILE A 175 -3.68 -5.08 -14.76
CA ILE A 175 -2.63 -4.54 -13.88
C ILE A 175 -2.23 -5.60 -12.83
N GLY A 176 -3.20 -6.20 -12.14
CA GLY A 176 -2.93 -7.26 -11.17
C GLY A 176 -2.16 -8.44 -11.75
N LYS A 177 -2.54 -8.88 -12.97
CA LYS A 177 -1.80 -9.93 -13.68
C LYS A 177 -0.39 -9.52 -14.08
N ALA A 178 -0.19 -8.26 -14.49
CA ALA A 178 1.15 -7.77 -14.80
C ALA A 178 2.03 -7.78 -13.54
N LEU A 179 1.51 -7.34 -12.38
CA LEU A 179 2.22 -7.37 -11.11
C LEU A 179 2.55 -8.82 -10.66
N GLU A 180 1.62 -9.76 -10.85
CA GLU A 180 1.83 -11.18 -10.56
C GLU A 180 3.01 -11.76 -11.35
N ASN A 181 3.14 -11.38 -12.61
CA ASN A 181 4.17 -11.89 -13.53
C ASN A 181 5.55 -11.23 -13.35
N ILE A 182 5.67 -10.12 -12.63
CA ILE A 182 6.97 -9.54 -12.27
C ILE A 182 7.68 -10.51 -11.33
N PRO A 183 8.87 -11.03 -11.67
CA PRO A 183 9.54 -12.08 -10.88
C PRO A 183 10.13 -11.55 -9.57
N ALA A 184 10.29 -10.24 -9.41
CA ALA A 184 10.84 -9.62 -8.20
C ALA A 184 10.03 -9.97 -6.95
N LYS A 185 10.72 -10.25 -5.83
CA LYS A 185 10.05 -10.49 -4.55
C LYS A 185 9.45 -9.23 -3.93
N GLN A 186 10.00 -8.07 -4.24
CA GLN A 186 9.56 -6.78 -3.72
C GLN A 186 8.89 -5.99 -4.84
N VAL A 187 7.55 -5.96 -4.87
CA VAL A 187 6.76 -5.24 -5.86
C VAL A 187 5.77 -4.32 -5.14
N LEU A 188 5.82 -3.03 -5.44
CA LEU A 188 4.88 -2.04 -4.95
C LEU A 188 4.22 -1.34 -6.14
N LEU A 189 2.90 -1.33 -6.15
CA LEU A 189 2.12 -0.43 -6.98
C LEU A 189 1.62 0.74 -6.12
N VAL A 190 1.89 1.95 -6.54
CA VAL A 190 1.28 3.18 -5.98
C VAL A 190 0.35 3.76 -7.04
N SER A 191 -0.93 3.88 -6.73
CA SER A 191 -1.94 4.37 -7.68
C SER A 191 -2.65 5.59 -7.13
N ASP A 192 -2.33 6.74 -7.71
CA ASP A 192 -3.00 8.01 -7.46
C ASP A 192 -4.06 8.26 -8.54
N SER A 193 -5.18 7.56 -8.39
CA SER A 193 -6.31 7.62 -9.32
C SER A 193 -7.61 7.26 -8.61
N CYS A 194 -8.74 7.78 -9.12
CA CYS A 194 -10.05 7.37 -8.66
C CYS A 194 -10.25 5.85 -8.83
N TYR A 195 -11.02 5.23 -7.92
CA TYR A 195 -11.38 3.81 -7.97
C TYR A 195 -10.20 2.83 -7.92
N SER A 196 -9.04 3.27 -7.45
CA SER A 196 -7.85 2.43 -7.32
C SER A 196 -7.95 1.42 -6.14
N GLY A 197 -8.84 1.63 -5.20
CA GLY A 197 -9.12 0.70 -4.10
C GLY A 197 -9.54 -0.70 -4.56
N SER A 198 -10.14 -0.84 -5.75
CA SER A 198 -10.48 -2.14 -6.34
C SER A 198 -9.25 -3.00 -6.75
N LEU A 199 -8.03 -2.45 -6.71
CA LEU A 199 -6.78 -3.20 -6.92
C LEU A 199 -6.41 -4.10 -5.73
N THR A 200 -6.88 -3.76 -4.52
CA THR A 200 -6.62 -4.54 -3.29
C THR A 200 -7.85 -5.34 -2.83
N ARG A 201 -9.05 -4.97 -3.28
CA ARG A 201 -10.32 -5.40 -2.67
C ARG A 201 -10.24 -5.27 -1.13
N ASP A 202 -10.60 -6.30 -0.37
CA ASP A 202 -10.58 -6.26 1.10
C ASP A 202 -9.28 -6.83 1.72
N ALA A 203 -8.27 -7.13 0.89
CA ALA A 203 -7.00 -7.74 1.32
C ALA A 203 -6.03 -6.69 1.87
N LYS A 204 -6.34 -6.11 3.04
CA LYS A 204 -5.47 -5.14 3.73
C LYS A 204 -4.26 -5.85 4.34
N VAL A 205 -3.07 -5.27 4.15
CA VAL A 205 -1.89 -5.68 4.92
C VAL A 205 -2.05 -5.19 6.35
N GLN A 206 -2.12 -6.13 7.30
CA GLN A 206 -2.24 -5.82 8.72
C GLN A 206 -0.86 -5.65 9.33
N LYS A 207 -0.64 -4.55 10.06
CA LYS A 207 0.67 -4.20 10.63
C LYS A 207 1.21 -5.26 11.61
N ASP A 208 0.33 -5.87 12.38
CA ASP A 208 0.65 -6.94 13.34
C ASP A 208 0.97 -8.28 12.67
N GLU A 209 0.57 -8.47 11.41
CA GLU A 209 0.92 -9.65 10.62
C GLU A 209 2.27 -9.51 9.91
N VAL A 210 2.77 -8.29 9.69
CA VAL A 210 4.04 -8.03 9.02
C VAL A 210 5.20 -8.38 9.97
N LEU A 211 6.16 -9.15 9.47
CA LEU A 211 7.31 -9.57 10.26
C LEU A 211 8.13 -8.35 10.73
N ALA A 212 8.64 -8.44 11.95
CA ALA A 212 9.44 -7.36 12.54
C ALA A 212 10.85 -7.28 11.93
N ASP A 213 11.45 -8.44 11.63
CA ASP A 213 12.80 -8.53 11.07
C ASP A 213 12.81 -8.21 9.57
N PRO A 214 13.56 -7.20 9.12
CA PRO A 214 13.65 -6.81 7.71
C PRO A 214 14.14 -7.94 6.80
N ALA A 215 15.07 -8.77 7.26
CA ALA A 215 15.58 -9.91 6.47
C ALA A 215 14.47 -10.95 6.24
N ALA A 216 13.65 -11.20 7.24
CA ALA A 216 12.50 -12.10 7.13
C ALA A 216 11.41 -11.52 6.22
N VAL A 217 11.20 -10.18 6.23
CA VAL A 217 10.32 -9.49 5.28
C VAL A 217 10.82 -9.65 3.86
N LEU A 218 12.09 -9.36 3.58
CA LEU A 218 12.70 -9.47 2.26
C LEU A 218 12.79 -10.91 1.73
N ALA A 219 12.80 -11.92 2.61
CA ALA A 219 12.77 -13.31 2.20
C ALA A 219 11.43 -13.73 1.57
N ARG A 220 10.35 -12.98 1.85
CA ARG A 220 9.01 -13.25 1.34
C ARG A 220 8.72 -12.45 0.09
N ARG A 221 7.89 -13.04 -0.78
CA ARG A 221 7.32 -12.27 -1.89
C ARG A 221 6.28 -11.29 -1.36
N SER A 222 6.50 -10.02 -1.63
CA SER A 222 5.57 -8.94 -1.35
C SER A 222 5.12 -8.31 -2.66
N VAL A 223 3.82 -8.33 -2.93
CA VAL A 223 3.19 -7.60 -4.02
C VAL A 223 2.06 -6.79 -3.41
N THR A 224 2.33 -5.53 -3.14
CA THR A 224 1.43 -4.63 -2.43
C THR A 224 0.98 -3.48 -3.29
N VAL A 225 -0.18 -2.93 -2.96
CA VAL A 225 -0.76 -1.74 -3.58
C VAL A 225 -1.00 -0.69 -2.51
N LEU A 226 -0.54 0.51 -2.79
CA LEU A 226 -0.86 1.73 -2.07
C LEU A 226 -1.73 2.60 -2.99
N SER A 227 -3.00 2.80 -2.65
CA SER A 227 -3.91 3.62 -3.43
C SER A 227 -4.28 4.91 -2.71
N SER A 228 -4.54 5.96 -3.50
CA SER A 228 -4.88 7.29 -2.98
C SER A 228 -6.28 7.37 -2.40
N GLY A 229 -7.18 6.45 -2.76
CA GLY A 229 -8.55 6.38 -2.24
C GLY A 229 -9.29 5.13 -2.69
N GLY A 230 -10.50 4.96 -2.15
CA GLY A 230 -11.43 3.91 -2.52
C GLY A 230 -12.19 4.27 -3.80
N GLU A 231 -13.49 4.62 -3.63
CA GLU A 231 -14.40 5.00 -4.71
C GLU A 231 -14.54 6.54 -4.86
N GLU A 232 -13.90 7.32 -3.97
CA GLU A 232 -14.02 8.76 -3.98
C GLU A 232 -13.12 9.40 -5.05
N PRO A 233 -13.52 10.59 -5.57
CA PRO A 233 -12.65 11.40 -6.42
C PRO A 233 -11.36 11.80 -5.69
N VAL A 234 -10.22 11.73 -6.36
CA VAL A 234 -8.94 12.22 -5.83
C VAL A 234 -8.71 13.69 -6.17
N ALA A 235 -8.06 14.41 -5.25
CA ALA A 235 -7.78 15.83 -5.44
C ALA A 235 -6.51 16.03 -6.29
N ASP A 236 -6.68 16.61 -7.49
CA ASP A 236 -5.57 17.04 -8.37
C ASP A 236 -4.87 18.31 -7.85
N ALA A 237 -5.55 19.08 -7.00
CA ALA A 237 -5.01 20.31 -6.44
C ALA A 237 -4.65 20.14 -4.95
N GLY A 238 -3.37 19.97 -4.69
CA GLY A 238 -2.80 19.92 -3.35
C GLY A 238 -1.77 21.04 -3.12
N LYS A 239 -0.67 20.72 -2.44
CA LYS A 239 0.39 21.69 -2.14
C LYS A 239 1.41 21.76 -3.27
N ASP A 240 1.86 22.96 -3.60
CA ASP A 240 2.92 23.25 -4.59
C ASP A 240 2.64 22.67 -5.98
N GLY A 241 1.36 22.49 -6.35
CA GLY A 241 0.91 21.97 -7.62
C GLY A 241 1.11 20.45 -7.77
N HIS A 242 1.21 19.75 -6.67
CA HIS A 242 1.12 18.30 -6.55
C HIS A 242 -0.29 17.88 -6.14
N SER A 243 -0.67 16.62 -6.37
CA SER A 243 -1.87 16.07 -5.75
C SER A 243 -1.69 16.01 -4.22
N VAL A 244 -2.79 15.97 -3.47
CA VAL A 244 -2.72 15.81 -2.00
C VAL A 244 -2.01 14.51 -1.63
N PHE A 245 -2.37 13.42 -2.29
CA PHE A 245 -1.77 12.11 -2.04
C PHE A 245 -0.28 12.08 -2.39
N ALA A 246 0.09 12.52 -3.61
CA ALA A 246 1.50 12.50 -4.05
C ALA A 246 2.36 13.39 -3.15
N TRP A 247 1.86 14.56 -2.70
CA TRP A 247 2.56 15.40 -1.75
C TRP A 247 2.91 14.66 -0.46
N HIS A 248 1.91 14.05 0.19
CA HIS A 248 2.13 13.32 1.44
C HIS A 248 2.96 12.04 1.24
N PHE A 249 2.82 11.37 0.09
CA PHE A 249 3.67 10.24 -0.26
C PHE A 249 5.14 10.68 -0.35
N MET A 250 5.45 11.77 -1.03
CA MET A 250 6.80 12.33 -1.09
C MET A 250 7.35 12.68 0.29
N GLN A 251 6.53 13.30 1.17
CA GLN A 251 6.94 13.61 2.54
C GLN A 251 7.26 12.32 3.33
N SER A 252 6.43 11.30 3.19
CA SER A 252 6.66 10.01 3.84
C SER A 252 7.94 9.33 3.36
N LEU A 253 8.22 9.37 2.05
CA LEU A 253 9.47 8.86 1.49
C LEU A 253 10.71 9.59 2.01
N ARG A 254 10.68 10.93 2.05
CA ARG A 254 11.80 11.76 2.55
C ARG A 254 12.14 11.49 4.02
N ASN A 255 11.16 11.02 4.80
CA ASN A 255 11.35 10.70 6.22
C ASN A 255 11.99 9.32 6.47
N VAL A 256 12.14 8.48 5.46
CA VAL A 256 12.83 7.19 5.60
C VAL A 256 14.32 7.41 5.80
N GLN A 257 14.87 6.94 6.93
CA GLN A 257 16.28 7.17 7.30
C GLN A 257 17.21 6.06 6.82
N GLN A 258 16.88 4.82 7.05
CA GLN A 258 17.65 3.63 6.66
C GLN A 258 16.78 2.67 5.86
N TRP A 259 15.73 2.17 6.48
CA TRP A 259 14.70 1.35 5.86
C TRP A 259 13.38 1.53 6.61
N GLN A 260 12.29 1.32 5.92
CA GLN A 260 10.95 1.35 6.50
C GLN A 260 10.01 0.42 5.74
N LYS A 261 9.13 -0.27 6.47
CA LYS A 261 8.11 -1.13 5.88
C LYS A 261 7.02 -0.30 5.20
N GLY A 262 6.44 -0.85 4.14
CA GLY A 262 5.36 -0.20 3.39
C GLY A 262 4.17 0.14 4.26
N VAL A 263 3.78 -0.75 5.18
CA VAL A 263 2.68 -0.51 6.12
C VAL A 263 2.95 0.69 7.04
N ASP A 264 4.20 0.91 7.48
CA ASP A 264 4.54 2.06 8.33
C ASP A 264 4.55 3.38 7.53
N VAL A 265 4.99 3.33 6.27
CA VAL A 265 4.91 4.47 5.34
C VAL A 265 3.44 4.82 5.07
N TYR A 266 2.60 3.80 4.87
CA TYR A 266 1.16 3.97 4.68
C TYR A 266 0.47 4.59 5.90
N ASP A 267 0.72 4.07 7.11
CA ASP A 267 0.09 4.57 8.33
C ASP A 267 0.29 6.09 8.49
N LYS A 268 1.54 6.54 8.27
CA LYS A 268 1.87 7.96 8.32
C LYS A 268 1.16 8.75 7.22
N LEU A 269 1.29 8.30 5.99
CA LEU A 269 0.68 8.94 4.81
C LEU A 269 -0.84 9.05 4.96
N ALA A 270 -1.53 7.98 5.36
CA ALA A 270 -2.98 7.95 5.48
C ALA A 270 -3.49 8.94 6.54
N ASN A 271 -2.77 9.06 7.67
CA ASN A 271 -3.10 10.04 8.69
C ASN A 271 -2.92 11.48 8.19
N ASP A 272 -1.80 11.76 7.52
CA ASP A 272 -1.49 13.10 7.01
C ASP A 272 -2.48 13.52 5.89
N VAL A 273 -2.82 12.61 4.97
CA VAL A 273 -3.82 12.87 3.91
C VAL A 273 -5.19 13.17 4.49
N LYS A 274 -5.67 12.38 5.47
CA LYS A 274 -6.99 12.57 6.10
C LYS A 274 -7.13 13.93 6.83
N GLN A 275 -6.03 14.51 7.28
CA GLN A 275 -6.03 15.83 7.90
C GLN A 275 -6.22 16.96 6.87
N ASP A 276 -5.67 16.81 5.68
CA ASP A 276 -5.68 17.84 4.65
C ASP A 276 -6.89 17.71 3.70
N PHE A 277 -7.41 16.50 3.47
CA PHE A 277 -8.50 16.25 2.53
C PHE A 277 -9.33 15.00 2.91
N PRO A 278 -10.65 14.98 2.66
CA PRO A 278 -11.50 13.83 2.93
C PRO A 278 -11.26 12.69 1.91
N GLN A 279 -10.08 12.14 1.93
CA GLN A 279 -9.59 11.06 1.07
C GLN A 279 -9.07 9.94 1.95
N GLU A 280 -9.36 8.69 1.60
CA GLU A 280 -9.01 7.51 2.39
C GLU A 280 -8.01 6.61 1.65
N PRO A 281 -6.70 6.88 1.74
CA PRO A 281 -5.70 5.99 1.18
C PRO A 281 -5.86 4.57 1.70
N GLN A 282 -5.52 3.58 0.87
CA GLN A 282 -5.59 2.17 1.22
C GLN A 282 -4.26 1.48 0.93
N TYR A 283 -3.92 0.48 1.76
CA TYR A 283 -2.75 -0.35 1.58
C TYR A 283 -3.12 -1.82 1.74
N GLY A 284 -2.77 -2.64 0.75
CA GLY A 284 -3.17 -4.04 0.76
C GLY A 284 -2.38 -4.89 -0.23
N GLU A 285 -2.67 -6.18 -0.23
CA GLU A 285 -2.14 -7.13 -1.21
C GLU A 285 -2.75 -6.85 -2.59
N ALA A 286 -1.94 -6.95 -3.63
CA ALA A 286 -2.46 -6.98 -4.99
C ALA A 286 -3.19 -8.31 -5.24
N ILE A 287 -4.40 -8.24 -5.82
CA ILE A 287 -5.26 -9.40 -6.00
C ILE A 287 -4.60 -10.44 -6.92
N GLY A 288 -4.55 -11.70 -6.46
CA GLY A 288 -4.05 -12.82 -7.24
C GLY A 288 -2.56 -12.77 -7.55
N SER A 289 -1.78 -11.92 -6.87
CA SER A 289 -0.38 -11.62 -7.22
C SER A 289 0.67 -12.53 -6.60
N GLY A 290 0.26 -13.51 -5.80
CA GLY A 290 1.21 -14.39 -5.09
C GLY A 290 1.92 -13.73 -3.91
N HIS A 291 1.34 -12.68 -3.33
CA HIS A 291 1.81 -12.11 -2.08
C HIS A 291 1.86 -13.18 -0.97
N GLN A 292 2.90 -13.18 -0.16
CA GLN A 292 3.09 -14.12 0.94
C GLN A 292 2.79 -13.46 2.28
N ARG A 293 1.96 -14.07 3.10
CA ARG A 293 1.61 -13.58 4.43
C ARG A 293 2.85 -13.24 5.26
N GLY A 294 2.84 -12.10 5.90
CA GLY A 294 3.97 -11.56 6.68
C GLY A 294 5.03 -10.85 5.84
N GLY A 295 4.93 -10.89 4.51
CA GLY A 295 5.72 -10.05 3.62
C GLY A 295 5.20 -8.62 3.61
N ASP A 296 6.08 -7.69 3.29
CA ASP A 296 5.74 -6.30 3.07
C ASP A 296 6.76 -5.69 2.11
N PHE A 297 6.42 -4.57 1.49
CA PHE A 297 7.40 -3.83 0.70
C PHE A 297 8.36 -3.09 1.64
N LEU A 298 9.67 -3.13 1.33
CA LEU A 298 10.68 -2.48 2.14
C LEU A 298 11.30 -1.29 1.37
N PHE A 299 11.08 -0.10 1.89
CA PHE A 299 11.80 1.09 1.44
C PHE A 299 13.18 1.12 2.10
N GLU A 300 14.24 0.89 1.34
CA GLU A 300 15.61 0.91 1.81
C GLU A 300 16.37 2.04 1.15
N VAL A 301 16.90 2.97 1.96
CA VAL A 301 17.73 4.09 1.50
C VAL A 301 19.03 3.57 0.90
N ARG A 302 19.52 4.24 -0.13
CA ARG A 302 20.80 3.92 -0.80
C ARG A 302 21.93 4.00 0.21
N LYS A 303 22.72 2.92 0.31
CA LYS A 303 24.01 2.96 1.02
C LYS A 303 25.06 3.60 0.10
N TYR A 304 25.73 4.63 0.57
CA TYR A 304 26.85 5.27 -0.11
C TYR A 304 28.14 4.51 0.14
#